data_d3a13d45bc108e03cf7e2a8bdf7d28e9
#
_entry.id   d3a13d45bc108e03cf7e2a8bdf7d28e9
#
_cell.length_a   1.000
_cell.length_b   1.000
_cell.length_c   1.000
_cell.angle_alpha   90.00
_cell.angle_beta   90.00
_cell.angle_gamma   90.00
#
_symmetry.space_group_name_H-M   'P 1'
#
loop_
_entity.id
_entity.type
_entity.pdbx_description
1 polymer ?
#
loop_
_entity_poly.entity_id
_entity_poly.type
_entity_poly.pdbx_seq_one_letter_code
_entity_poly.pdbx_strand_id
1 'polypeptide(L)'
;QRLLAFLARRGYAYGGTTPAGNPRRYWTYDFLRWLDKVRPADDGGIRALAALRNEVEAAAETRDDLLAEYRAAVAAGPLSAEVEALQSIKGCGFALAAAFASEVGDFSRFRSGRQVTAYFGLAPKQRSSADSVRLGGISGAGNALVRRLAVEGSWSYVQASHQPKLMPKGSGVPLEVRMHGRKGSERLLRRREEMLARGMPQAKANAATAAELVRWLWALGAMCREAT
;
A
#
# COMPACT_ATOMS: atom_id res chain seq x y z
N GLN A 1 -6.55 7.42 -16.70
CA GLN A 1 -8.02 7.56 -16.83
C GLN A 1 -8.42 8.02 -18.23
N ARG A 2 -7.76 9.04 -18.84
CA ARG A 2 -8.12 9.60 -20.15
C ARG A 2 -8.12 8.54 -21.27
N LEU A 3 -7.10 7.69 -21.34
CA LEU A 3 -7.02 6.58 -22.31
C LEU A 3 -8.16 5.59 -22.13
N LEU A 4 -8.48 5.18 -20.90
CA LEU A 4 -9.58 4.24 -20.64
C LEU A 4 -10.94 4.85 -21.00
N ALA A 5 -11.15 6.13 -20.73
CA ALA A 5 -12.36 6.85 -21.13
C ALA A 5 -12.49 6.98 -22.66
N PHE A 6 -11.38 7.22 -23.37
CA PHE A 6 -11.34 7.24 -24.83
C PHE A 6 -11.76 5.87 -25.41
N LEU A 7 -11.17 4.79 -24.91
CA LEU A 7 -11.48 3.43 -25.33
C LEU A 7 -12.96 3.09 -25.12
N ALA A 8 -13.48 3.36 -23.92
CA ALA A 8 -14.87 3.09 -23.58
C ALA A 8 -15.87 3.86 -24.46
N ARG A 9 -15.62 5.15 -24.72
CA ARG A 9 -16.49 5.99 -25.59
C ARG A 9 -16.53 5.49 -27.04
N ARG A 10 -15.49 4.79 -27.48
CA ARG A 10 -15.42 4.23 -28.85
C ARG A 10 -15.80 2.75 -28.90
N GLY A 11 -16.36 2.20 -27.81
CA GLY A 11 -16.82 0.81 -27.76
C GLY A 11 -15.72 -0.23 -27.58
N TYR A 12 -14.46 0.17 -27.31
CA TYR A 12 -13.37 -0.76 -27.04
C TYR A 12 -13.41 -1.17 -25.57
N ALA A 13 -13.81 -2.41 -25.31
CA ALA A 13 -13.86 -2.97 -23.98
C ALA A 13 -12.77 -4.03 -23.79
N TYR A 14 -11.91 -3.82 -22.80
CA TYR A 14 -11.02 -4.86 -22.29
C TYR A 14 -11.70 -5.52 -21.09
N GLY A 15 -12.23 -6.70 -21.29
CA GLY A 15 -13.02 -7.37 -20.25
C GLY A 15 -12.84 -8.88 -20.30
N GLY A 16 -13.71 -9.57 -19.56
CA GLY A 16 -13.70 -11.01 -19.41
C GLY A 16 -12.85 -11.49 -18.23
N THR A 17 -12.63 -12.80 -18.17
CA THR A 17 -11.87 -13.46 -17.10
C THR A 17 -10.57 -14.04 -17.63
N THR A 18 -9.61 -14.21 -16.73
CA THR A 18 -8.40 -14.99 -16.97
C THR A 18 -8.75 -16.49 -17.01
N PRO A 19 -7.86 -17.39 -17.50
CA PRO A 19 -8.08 -18.85 -17.41
C PRO A 19 -8.37 -19.36 -16.00
N ALA A 20 -7.90 -18.65 -14.97
CA ALA A 20 -8.17 -18.94 -13.56
C ALA A 20 -9.49 -18.34 -13.02
N GLY A 21 -10.36 -17.79 -13.90
CA GLY A 21 -11.67 -17.22 -13.54
C GLY A 21 -11.64 -15.83 -12.90
N ASN A 22 -10.48 -15.19 -12.78
CA ASN A 22 -10.37 -13.85 -12.20
C ASN A 22 -10.68 -12.76 -13.23
N PRO A 23 -11.30 -11.63 -12.84
CA PRO A 23 -11.49 -10.49 -13.72
C PRO A 23 -10.16 -9.99 -14.28
N ARG A 24 -10.12 -9.71 -15.58
CA ARG A 24 -8.94 -9.11 -16.23
C ARG A 24 -8.71 -7.69 -15.69
N ARG A 25 -7.44 -7.39 -15.43
CA ARG A 25 -7.02 -6.09 -14.89
C ARG A 25 -6.38 -5.22 -15.97
N TYR A 26 -6.67 -3.91 -15.94
CA TYR A 26 -5.97 -2.93 -16.74
C TYR A 26 -4.49 -2.84 -16.34
N TRP A 27 -3.66 -2.32 -17.24
CA TRP A 27 -2.22 -2.07 -17.04
C TRP A 27 -1.39 -3.34 -16.78
N THR A 28 -1.91 -4.50 -17.19
CA THR A 28 -1.17 -5.76 -17.24
C THR A 28 -0.57 -5.96 -18.62
N TYR A 29 0.38 -6.90 -18.75
CA TYR A 29 0.94 -7.29 -20.03
C TYR A 29 -0.15 -7.69 -21.05
N ASP A 30 -1.15 -8.44 -20.62
CA ASP A 30 -2.27 -8.83 -21.48
C ASP A 30 -3.11 -7.63 -21.94
N PHE A 31 -3.30 -6.63 -21.06
CA PHE A 31 -3.97 -5.39 -21.44
C PHE A 31 -3.16 -4.63 -22.50
N LEU A 32 -1.87 -4.50 -22.33
CA LEU A 32 -1.00 -3.80 -23.28
C LEU A 32 -1.00 -4.50 -24.64
N ARG A 33 -0.89 -5.82 -24.67
CA ARG A 33 -1.01 -6.62 -25.91
C ARG A 33 -2.37 -6.49 -26.58
N TRP A 34 -3.45 -6.37 -25.81
CA TRP A 34 -4.77 -6.09 -26.35
C TRP A 34 -4.83 -4.67 -26.90
N LEU A 35 -4.31 -3.70 -26.20
CA LEU A 35 -4.26 -2.30 -26.62
C LEU A 35 -3.49 -2.13 -27.95
N ASP A 36 -2.44 -2.92 -28.16
CA ASP A 36 -1.68 -2.95 -29.41
C ASP A 36 -2.51 -3.42 -30.62
N LYS A 37 -3.63 -4.09 -30.40
CA LYS A 37 -4.55 -4.56 -31.44
C LYS A 37 -5.71 -3.60 -31.69
N VAL A 38 -5.90 -2.59 -30.85
CA VAL A 38 -6.96 -1.61 -31.01
C VAL A 38 -6.68 -0.74 -32.24
N ARG A 39 -7.65 -0.67 -33.15
CA ARG A 39 -7.57 0.14 -34.38
C ARG A 39 -8.83 0.99 -34.51
N PRO A 40 -8.77 2.30 -34.20
CA PRO A 40 -9.87 3.21 -34.53
C PRO A 40 -10.13 3.26 -36.01
N ALA A 41 -11.40 3.42 -36.41
CA ALA A 41 -11.82 3.41 -37.82
C ALA A 41 -11.52 4.73 -38.54
N ASP A 42 -11.25 5.80 -37.82
CA ASP A 42 -11.00 7.14 -38.36
C ASP A 42 -9.61 7.67 -37.94
N ASP A 43 -9.04 8.50 -38.82
CA ASP A 43 -7.70 9.08 -38.62
C ASP A 43 -7.59 9.91 -37.34
N GLY A 44 -8.67 10.60 -36.93
CA GLY A 44 -8.70 11.35 -35.70
C GLY A 44 -8.57 10.45 -34.47
N GLY A 45 -9.27 9.31 -34.51
CA GLY A 45 -9.17 8.28 -33.49
C GLY A 45 -7.81 7.62 -33.40
N ILE A 46 -7.17 7.35 -34.55
CA ILE A 46 -5.81 6.78 -34.59
C ILE A 46 -4.83 7.76 -33.93
N ARG A 47 -4.86 9.04 -34.34
CA ARG A 47 -3.99 10.07 -33.75
C ARG A 47 -4.24 10.28 -32.26
N ALA A 48 -5.51 10.31 -31.84
CA ALA A 48 -5.88 10.46 -30.43
C ALA A 48 -5.43 9.28 -29.57
N LEU A 49 -5.56 8.04 -30.07
CA LEU A 49 -5.09 6.85 -29.38
C LEU A 49 -3.57 6.90 -29.21
N ALA A 50 -2.83 7.24 -30.26
CA ALA A 50 -1.37 7.35 -30.22
C ALA A 50 -0.92 8.42 -29.20
N ALA A 51 -1.54 9.60 -29.21
CA ALA A 51 -1.22 10.68 -28.27
C ALA A 51 -1.48 10.27 -26.81
N LEU A 52 -2.61 9.61 -26.53
CA LEU A 52 -2.96 9.13 -25.19
C LEU A 52 -2.03 8.00 -24.70
N ARG A 53 -1.55 7.15 -25.62
CA ARG A 53 -0.54 6.13 -25.27
C ARG A 53 0.78 6.78 -24.90
N ASN A 54 1.26 7.72 -25.73
CA ASN A 54 2.49 8.45 -25.45
C ASN A 54 2.43 9.19 -24.10
N GLU A 55 1.27 9.82 -23.75
CA GLU A 55 1.08 10.42 -22.44
C GLU A 55 1.23 9.41 -21.29
N VAL A 56 0.69 8.21 -21.45
CA VAL A 56 0.79 7.16 -20.43
C VAL A 56 2.21 6.65 -20.29
N GLU A 57 2.90 6.41 -21.40
CA GLU A 57 4.29 5.94 -21.44
C GLU A 57 5.23 6.98 -20.79
N ALA A 58 5.13 8.25 -21.21
CA ALA A 58 5.92 9.34 -20.62
C ALA A 58 5.66 9.53 -19.12
N ALA A 59 4.39 9.40 -18.69
CA ALA A 59 4.06 9.47 -17.27
C ALA A 59 4.61 8.27 -16.48
N ALA A 60 4.69 7.09 -17.09
CA ALA A 60 5.27 5.90 -16.47
C ALA A 60 6.79 6.05 -16.32
N GLU A 61 7.49 6.51 -17.36
CA GLU A 61 8.93 6.79 -17.33
C GLU A 61 9.25 7.84 -16.26
N THR A 62 8.57 8.99 -16.27
CA THR A 62 8.75 10.04 -15.26
C THR A 62 8.54 9.52 -13.83
N ARG A 63 7.52 8.67 -13.62
CA ARG A 63 7.28 8.05 -12.32
C ARG A 63 8.45 7.15 -11.90
N ASP A 64 8.97 6.35 -12.83
CA ASP A 64 10.03 5.39 -12.53
C ASP A 64 11.35 6.10 -12.25
N ASP A 65 11.66 7.17 -12.98
CA ASP A 65 12.82 8.04 -12.75
C ASP A 65 12.75 8.72 -11.38
N LEU A 66 11.62 9.38 -11.08
CA LEU A 66 11.40 10.01 -9.77
C LEU A 66 11.46 9.00 -8.62
N LEU A 67 10.97 7.79 -8.84
CA LEU A 67 11.06 6.73 -7.83
C LEU A 67 12.50 6.27 -7.62
N ALA A 68 13.30 6.19 -8.68
CA ALA A 68 14.72 5.86 -8.60
C ALA A 68 15.50 6.94 -7.85
N GLU A 69 15.29 8.22 -8.18
CA GLU A 69 15.88 9.37 -7.47
C GLU A 69 15.47 9.38 -5.99
N TYR A 70 14.20 9.15 -5.69
CA TYR A 70 13.71 9.10 -4.31
C TYR A 70 14.34 7.95 -3.52
N ARG A 71 14.52 6.77 -4.16
CA ARG A 71 15.23 5.64 -3.54
C ARG A 71 16.67 5.99 -3.22
N ALA A 72 17.37 6.62 -4.15
CA ALA A 72 18.75 7.04 -3.96
C ALA A 72 18.88 8.09 -2.82
N ALA A 73 17.98 9.07 -2.79
CA ALA A 73 17.95 10.08 -1.72
C ALA A 73 17.69 9.47 -0.34
N VAL A 74 16.75 8.52 -0.24
CA VAL A 74 16.45 7.81 1.01
C VAL A 74 17.65 6.95 1.43
N ALA A 75 18.30 6.24 0.50
CA ALA A 75 19.45 5.37 0.81
C ALA A 75 20.65 6.18 1.33
N ALA A 76 20.82 7.41 0.86
CA ALA A 76 21.86 8.32 1.36
C ALA A 76 21.45 9.10 2.62
N GLY A 77 20.18 9.02 3.02
CA GLY A 77 19.62 9.81 4.11
C GLY A 77 19.71 9.12 5.48
N PRO A 78 19.45 9.89 6.56
CA PRO A 78 19.59 9.40 7.94
C PRO A 78 18.52 8.37 8.35
N LEU A 79 17.46 8.19 7.56
CA LEU A 79 16.37 7.23 7.83
C LEU A 79 16.47 5.96 6.98
N SER A 80 17.61 5.75 6.33
CA SER A 80 17.82 4.60 5.43
C SER A 80 17.58 3.26 6.12
N ALA A 81 18.16 3.08 7.31
CA ALA A 81 18.05 1.85 8.09
C ALA A 81 16.59 1.58 8.51
N GLU A 82 15.89 2.60 8.98
CA GLU A 82 14.49 2.48 9.38
C GLU A 82 13.60 2.14 8.17
N VAL A 83 13.79 2.83 7.03
CA VAL A 83 13.03 2.54 5.81
C VAL A 83 13.24 1.11 5.34
N GLU A 84 14.44 0.58 5.46
CA GLU A 84 14.74 -0.81 5.13
C GLU A 84 14.10 -1.77 6.14
N ALA A 85 14.21 -1.50 7.43
CA ALA A 85 13.60 -2.28 8.50
C ALA A 85 12.07 -2.38 8.37
N LEU A 86 11.40 -1.29 8.03
CA LEU A 86 9.95 -1.24 7.85
C LEU A 86 9.46 -2.15 6.73
N GLN A 87 10.27 -2.42 5.71
CA GLN A 87 9.92 -3.33 4.62
C GLN A 87 9.96 -4.82 5.02
N SER A 88 10.40 -5.15 6.23
CA SER A 88 10.39 -6.51 6.76
C SER A 88 8.98 -7.07 7.01
N ILE A 89 7.96 -6.22 7.07
CA ILE A 89 6.56 -6.62 7.24
C ILE A 89 5.82 -6.64 5.89
N LYS A 90 5.00 -7.67 5.66
CA LYS A 90 4.16 -7.77 4.46
C LYS A 90 3.22 -6.58 4.36
N GLY A 91 3.07 -6.04 3.14
CA GLY A 91 2.21 -4.89 2.87
C GLY A 91 2.92 -3.54 3.05
N CYS A 92 4.16 -3.52 3.52
CA CYS A 92 4.99 -2.34 3.55
C CYS A 92 6.04 -2.39 2.44
N GLY A 93 5.74 -1.78 1.30
CA GLY A 93 6.71 -1.51 0.26
C GLY A 93 7.46 -0.20 0.51
N PHE A 94 8.47 0.09 -0.34
CA PHE A 94 9.31 1.28 -0.21
C PHE A 94 8.51 2.59 -0.02
N ALA A 95 7.47 2.81 -0.81
CA ALA A 95 6.70 4.06 -0.74
C ALA A 95 6.04 4.28 0.63
N LEU A 96 5.45 3.22 1.22
CA LEU A 96 4.89 3.31 2.57
C LEU A 96 5.99 3.46 3.61
N ALA A 97 7.07 2.70 3.51
CA ALA A 97 8.19 2.74 4.46
C ALA A 97 8.81 4.15 4.50
N ALA A 98 9.15 4.72 3.34
CA ALA A 98 9.75 6.03 3.24
C ALA A 98 8.81 7.15 3.70
N ALA A 99 7.53 7.14 3.26
CA ALA A 99 6.55 8.13 3.70
C ALA A 99 6.29 8.05 5.22
N PHE A 100 6.21 6.83 5.77
CA PHE A 100 6.01 6.62 7.20
C PHE A 100 7.22 7.10 8.03
N ALA A 101 8.43 6.70 7.64
CA ALA A 101 9.65 7.07 8.35
C ALA A 101 9.87 8.59 8.31
N SER A 102 9.66 9.24 7.16
CA SER A 102 9.79 10.69 7.02
C SER A 102 8.77 11.47 7.87
N GLU A 103 7.53 10.99 7.96
CA GLU A 103 6.47 11.63 8.76
C GLU A 103 6.67 11.41 10.26
N VAL A 104 7.14 10.24 10.66
CA VAL A 104 7.46 9.93 12.06
C VAL A 104 8.70 10.68 12.52
N GLY A 105 9.74 10.71 11.70
CA GLY A 105 11.05 11.30 12.02
C GLY A 105 11.72 10.61 13.21
N ASP A 106 11.35 10.98 14.41
CA ASP A 106 11.81 10.33 15.63
C ASP A 106 10.76 9.35 16.18
N PHE A 107 11.10 8.07 16.19
CA PHE A 107 10.21 6.99 16.63
C PHE A 107 9.99 7.01 18.16
N SER A 108 10.87 7.62 18.94
CA SER A 108 10.75 7.74 20.39
C SER A 108 9.69 8.75 20.82
N ARG A 109 9.26 9.63 19.93
CA ARG A 109 8.20 10.65 20.22
C ARG A 109 6.84 10.03 20.58
N PHE A 110 6.62 8.76 20.23
CA PHE A 110 5.39 8.04 20.55
C PHE A 110 5.63 7.02 21.67
N ARG A 111 4.78 7.05 22.67
CA ARG A 111 4.84 6.11 23.81
C ARG A 111 4.09 4.80 23.55
N SER A 112 3.28 4.72 22.50
CA SER A 112 2.49 3.53 22.18
C SER A 112 2.00 3.52 20.75
N GLY A 113 1.78 2.32 20.19
CA GLY A 113 1.19 2.16 18.88
C GLY A 113 -0.22 2.77 18.75
N ARG A 114 -0.96 3.00 19.84
CA ARG A 114 -2.24 3.72 19.82
C ARG A 114 -2.05 5.18 19.44
N GLN A 115 -1.03 5.84 19.96
CA GLN A 115 -0.72 7.23 19.62
C GLN A 115 -0.37 7.36 18.16
N VAL A 116 0.44 6.45 17.61
CA VAL A 116 0.78 6.42 16.17
C VAL A 116 -0.47 6.22 15.31
N THR A 117 -1.35 5.28 15.70
CA THR A 117 -2.60 5.03 14.96
C THR A 117 -3.51 6.26 14.97
N ALA A 118 -3.59 6.98 16.09
CA ALA A 118 -4.36 8.22 16.22
C ALA A 118 -3.74 9.34 15.37
N TYR A 119 -2.41 9.48 15.40
CA TYR A 119 -1.64 10.46 14.64
C TYR A 119 -1.89 10.35 13.13
N PHE A 120 -1.94 9.12 12.60
CA PHE A 120 -2.26 8.88 11.19
C PHE A 120 -3.76 8.83 10.88
N GLY A 121 -4.61 9.08 11.85
CA GLY A 121 -6.05 9.14 11.66
C GLY A 121 -6.72 7.80 11.35
N LEU A 122 -6.07 6.69 11.71
CA LEU A 122 -6.59 5.32 11.58
C LEU A 122 -7.33 4.85 12.84
N ALA A 123 -7.31 5.64 13.93
CA ALA A 123 -8.13 5.37 15.09
C ALA A 123 -9.60 5.68 14.81
N PRO A 124 -10.55 4.90 15.37
CA PRO A 124 -11.96 5.19 15.22
C PRO A 124 -12.32 6.51 15.90
N LYS A 125 -13.25 7.26 15.30
CA LYS A 125 -13.89 8.38 15.97
C LYS A 125 -14.71 7.86 17.14
N GLN A 126 -14.55 8.46 18.29
CA GLN A 126 -15.37 8.17 19.45
C GLN A 126 -16.40 9.30 19.64
N ARG A 127 -17.67 8.93 19.65
CA ARG A 127 -18.76 9.79 20.08
C ARG A 127 -19.33 9.17 21.36
N SER A 128 -18.91 9.71 22.50
CA SER A 128 -19.36 9.23 23.79
C SER A 128 -20.28 10.28 24.41
N SER A 129 -21.44 9.84 24.88
CA SER A 129 -22.20 10.52 25.93
C SER A 129 -21.96 9.80 27.26
N ALA A 130 -22.38 10.37 28.39
CA ALA A 130 -22.07 9.85 29.73
C ALA A 130 -22.30 8.32 29.86
N ASP A 131 -23.33 7.79 29.19
CA ASP A 131 -23.76 6.38 29.33
C ASP A 131 -23.53 5.51 28.09
N SER A 132 -23.00 6.04 26.98
CA SER A 132 -22.79 5.24 25.77
C SER A 132 -21.52 5.60 25.01
N VAL A 133 -20.72 4.57 24.66
CA VAL A 133 -19.55 4.69 23.79
C VAL A 133 -19.94 4.23 22.39
N ARG A 134 -20.01 5.16 21.44
CA ARG A 134 -20.25 4.84 20.02
C ARG A 134 -18.97 5.05 19.22
N LEU A 135 -18.44 3.97 18.66
CA LEU A 135 -17.30 4.02 17.75
C LEU A 135 -17.80 4.24 16.32
N GLY A 136 -17.32 5.30 15.67
CA GLY A 136 -17.56 5.60 14.27
C GLY A 136 -16.48 5.05 13.33
N GLY A 137 -16.44 5.56 12.09
CA GLY A 137 -15.34 5.29 11.16
C GLY A 137 -14.03 5.88 11.65
N ILE A 138 -12.94 5.67 10.89
CA ILE A 138 -11.61 6.26 11.19
C ILE A 138 -11.68 7.78 11.25
N SER A 139 -10.84 8.40 12.09
CA SER A 139 -10.86 9.84 12.30
C SER A 139 -10.50 10.65 11.04
N GLY A 140 -9.62 10.11 10.20
CA GLY A 140 -9.15 10.76 8.99
C GLY A 140 -8.18 11.93 9.25
N ALA A 141 -7.80 12.19 10.51
CA ALA A 141 -6.81 13.18 10.85
C ALA A 141 -5.38 12.79 10.39
N GLY A 142 -4.45 13.74 10.40
CA GLY A 142 -3.05 13.51 10.08
C GLY A 142 -2.77 13.22 8.61
N ASN A 143 -1.60 12.67 8.31
CA ASN A 143 -1.09 12.50 6.96
C ASN A 143 -1.94 11.54 6.11
N ALA A 144 -2.60 12.10 5.10
CA ALA A 144 -3.50 11.35 4.22
C ALA A 144 -2.75 10.36 3.30
N LEU A 145 -1.50 10.67 2.91
CA LEU A 145 -0.68 9.81 2.06
C LEU A 145 -0.32 8.52 2.80
N VAL A 146 0.24 8.63 4.02
CA VAL A 146 0.59 7.46 4.84
C VAL A 146 -0.64 6.60 5.11
N ARG A 147 -1.77 7.23 5.46
CA ARG A 147 -3.03 6.52 5.70
C ARG A 147 -3.49 5.76 4.45
N ARG A 148 -3.46 6.38 3.27
CA ARG A 148 -3.81 5.72 2.00
C ARG A 148 -2.88 4.55 1.72
N LEU A 149 -1.57 4.75 1.79
CA LEU A 149 -0.59 3.70 1.54
C LEU A 149 -0.71 2.53 2.53
N ALA A 150 -1.00 2.80 3.80
CA ALA A 150 -1.25 1.75 4.80
C ALA A 150 -2.52 0.94 4.48
N VAL A 151 -3.59 1.59 4.02
CA VAL A 151 -4.81 0.90 3.56
C VAL A 151 -4.52 0.09 2.29
N GLU A 152 -3.79 0.63 1.33
CA GLU A 152 -3.36 -0.11 0.14
C GLU A 152 -2.50 -1.32 0.52
N GLY A 153 -1.53 -1.15 1.43
CA GLY A 153 -0.70 -2.23 1.96
C GLY A 153 -1.51 -3.34 2.64
N SER A 154 -2.62 -2.98 3.30
CA SER A 154 -3.50 -3.96 3.96
C SER A 154 -4.18 -4.92 2.98
N TRP A 155 -4.35 -4.54 1.70
CA TRP A 155 -4.87 -5.44 0.67
C TRP A 155 -3.95 -6.63 0.35
N SER A 156 -2.67 -6.54 0.67
CA SER A 156 -1.73 -7.67 0.51
C SER A 156 -2.11 -8.87 1.38
N TYR A 157 -2.88 -8.65 2.44
CA TYR A 157 -3.38 -9.69 3.35
C TYR A 157 -4.69 -10.34 2.88
N VAL A 158 -5.25 -9.91 1.75
CA VAL A 158 -6.45 -10.54 1.14
C VAL A 158 -6.13 -11.89 0.53
N GLN A 159 -4.93 -12.04 -0.02
CA GLN A 159 -4.49 -13.27 -0.67
C GLN A 159 -3.70 -14.12 0.34
N ALA A 160 -4.38 -15.10 0.93
CA ALA A 160 -3.77 -16.07 1.84
C ALA A 160 -2.69 -16.95 1.18
N SER A 161 -2.67 -17.02 -0.16
CA SER A 161 -1.69 -17.82 -0.93
C SER A 161 -0.23 -17.36 -0.80
N HIS A 162 0.00 -16.13 -0.32
CA HIS A 162 1.34 -15.62 -0.11
C HIS A 162 1.67 -15.60 1.40
N GLN A 163 2.17 -16.72 1.89
CA GLN A 163 2.67 -16.81 3.27
C GLN A 163 3.72 -15.71 3.53
N PRO A 164 3.71 -15.09 4.72
CA PRO A 164 4.71 -14.11 5.09
C PRO A 164 6.12 -14.72 5.02
N LYS A 165 6.98 -14.14 4.19
CA LYS A 165 8.37 -14.57 4.06
C LYS A 165 9.26 -13.76 4.98
N LEU A 166 10.27 -14.41 5.54
CA LEU A 166 11.33 -13.68 6.24
C LEU A 166 12.15 -12.89 5.21
N MET A 167 12.40 -11.61 5.49
CA MET A 167 13.28 -10.78 4.68
C MET A 167 14.68 -11.41 4.56
N PRO A 168 15.34 -11.41 3.39
CA PRO A 168 16.64 -12.06 3.17
C PRO A 168 17.74 -11.54 4.09
N LYS A 169 18.74 -12.36 4.37
CA LYS A 169 19.92 -12.00 5.20
C LYS A 169 20.73 -10.82 4.62
N GLY A 170 20.78 -10.68 3.29
CA GLY A 170 21.52 -9.61 2.60
C GLY A 170 20.88 -8.23 2.66
N SER A 171 19.78 -8.06 3.38
CA SER A 171 19.07 -6.78 3.50
C SER A 171 19.73 -5.76 4.45
N GLY A 172 20.79 -6.10 5.19
CA GLY A 172 21.35 -5.21 6.21
C GLY A 172 20.51 -5.09 7.50
N VAL A 173 19.25 -5.49 7.47
CA VAL A 173 18.32 -5.39 8.62
C VAL A 173 18.65 -6.47 9.67
N PRO A 174 18.76 -6.12 10.97
CA PRO A 174 19.01 -7.06 12.05
C PRO A 174 18.02 -8.23 12.06
N LEU A 175 18.48 -9.43 12.42
CA LEU A 175 17.64 -10.64 12.40
C LEU A 175 16.37 -10.48 13.26
N GLU A 176 16.51 -9.87 14.43
CA GLU A 176 15.40 -9.66 15.37
C GLU A 176 14.30 -8.81 14.75
N VAL A 177 14.67 -7.73 14.07
CA VAL A 177 13.74 -6.85 13.35
C VAL A 177 13.03 -7.61 12.23
N ARG A 178 13.78 -8.42 11.43
CA ARG A 178 13.19 -9.24 10.36
C ARG A 178 12.22 -10.29 10.92
N MET A 179 12.56 -10.92 12.03
CA MET A 179 11.68 -11.89 12.70
C MET A 179 10.43 -11.20 13.27
N HIS A 180 10.59 -10.01 13.84
CA HIS A 180 9.46 -9.21 14.33
C HIS A 180 8.51 -8.84 13.19
N GLY A 181 9.03 -8.40 12.04
CA GLY A 181 8.25 -8.12 10.84
C GLY A 181 7.47 -9.33 10.31
N ARG A 182 8.11 -10.50 10.28
CA ARG A 182 7.45 -11.77 9.94
C ARG A 182 6.30 -12.10 10.91
N LYS A 183 6.57 -12.04 12.23
CA LYS A 183 5.57 -12.26 13.28
C LYS A 183 4.38 -11.31 13.15
N GLY A 184 4.66 -10.04 12.85
CA GLY A 184 3.64 -9.03 12.55
C GLY A 184 2.78 -9.42 11.36
N SER A 185 3.41 -9.87 10.28
CA SER A 185 2.72 -10.31 9.07
C SER A 185 1.79 -11.51 9.31
N GLU A 186 2.27 -12.52 10.04
CA GLU A 186 1.49 -13.70 10.42
C GLU A 186 0.28 -13.33 11.31
N ARG A 187 0.50 -12.42 12.27
CA ARG A 187 -0.57 -11.91 13.13
C ARG A 187 -1.63 -11.14 12.36
N LEU A 188 -1.22 -10.25 11.47
CA LEU A 188 -2.15 -9.43 10.67
C LEU A 188 -3.00 -10.31 9.74
N LEU A 189 -2.40 -11.33 9.12
CA LEU A 189 -3.12 -12.30 8.30
C LEU A 189 -4.20 -13.01 9.11
N ARG A 190 -3.82 -13.67 10.21
CA ARG A 190 -4.74 -14.38 11.09
C ARG A 190 -5.86 -13.48 11.62
N ARG A 191 -5.52 -12.30 12.13
CA ARG A 191 -6.51 -11.37 12.68
C ARG A 191 -7.51 -10.89 11.63
N ARG A 192 -7.05 -10.68 10.41
CA ARG A 192 -7.94 -10.32 9.31
C ARG A 192 -8.93 -11.44 8.98
N GLU A 193 -8.45 -12.69 8.92
CA GLU A 193 -9.29 -13.87 8.71
C GLU A 193 -10.33 -14.01 9.82
N GLU A 194 -9.94 -13.85 11.09
CA GLU A 194 -10.85 -13.86 12.24
C GLU A 194 -11.94 -12.78 12.15
N MET A 195 -11.59 -11.56 11.71
CA MET A 195 -12.56 -10.46 11.53
C MET A 195 -13.59 -10.82 10.45
N LEU A 196 -13.16 -11.38 9.34
CA LEU A 196 -14.04 -11.78 8.24
C LEU A 196 -14.93 -12.95 8.63
N ALA A 197 -14.38 -13.95 9.35
CA ALA A 197 -15.15 -15.10 9.86
C ALA A 197 -16.27 -14.68 10.82
N ARG A 198 -16.08 -13.56 11.54
CA ARG A 198 -17.13 -12.94 12.39
C ARG A 198 -18.11 -12.06 11.61
N GLY A 199 -18.09 -12.07 10.29
CA GLY A 199 -18.98 -11.29 9.43
C GLY A 199 -18.61 -9.80 9.29
N MET A 200 -17.38 -9.40 9.67
CA MET A 200 -16.97 -8.01 9.47
C MET A 200 -16.88 -7.68 7.97
N PRO A 201 -17.46 -6.57 7.48
CA PRO A 201 -17.32 -6.15 6.10
C PRO A 201 -15.84 -5.96 5.72
N GLN A 202 -15.48 -6.38 4.51
CA GLN A 202 -14.10 -6.37 4.01
C GLN A 202 -13.41 -5.00 4.14
N ALA A 203 -14.11 -3.91 3.84
CA ALA A 203 -13.58 -2.55 3.97
C ALA A 203 -13.23 -2.19 5.42
N LYS A 204 -14.07 -2.63 6.39
CA LYS A 204 -13.78 -2.44 7.82
C LYS A 204 -12.59 -3.28 8.27
N ALA A 205 -12.52 -4.55 7.84
CA ALA A 205 -11.40 -5.44 8.14
C ALA A 205 -10.09 -4.86 7.58
N ASN A 206 -10.09 -4.30 6.37
CA ASN A 206 -8.91 -3.66 5.79
C ASN A 206 -8.48 -2.41 6.56
N ALA A 207 -9.41 -1.55 6.96
CA ALA A 207 -9.10 -0.37 7.77
C ALA A 207 -8.51 -0.77 9.14
N ALA A 208 -9.05 -1.81 9.77
CA ALA A 208 -8.52 -2.34 11.03
C ALA A 208 -7.12 -2.97 10.86
N THR A 209 -6.90 -3.68 9.74
CA THR A 209 -5.58 -4.24 9.38
C THR A 209 -4.57 -3.12 9.14
N ALA A 210 -4.93 -2.05 8.42
CA ALA A 210 -4.08 -0.89 8.21
C ALA A 210 -3.70 -0.18 9.52
N ALA A 211 -4.66 -0.04 10.43
CA ALA A 211 -4.44 0.55 11.75
C ALA A 211 -3.45 -0.29 12.59
N GLU A 212 -3.51 -1.60 12.49
CA GLU A 212 -2.56 -2.48 13.17
C GLU A 212 -1.20 -2.51 12.44
N LEU A 213 -1.17 -2.50 11.11
CA LEU A 213 0.06 -2.40 10.32
C LEU A 213 0.90 -1.19 10.74
N VAL A 214 0.28 -0.02 10.87
CA VAL A 214 0.96 1.22 11.33
C VAL A 214 1.60 1.06 12.72
N ARG A 215 0.99 0.28 13.62
CA ARG A 215 1.59 -0.02 14.95
C ARG A 215 2.83 -0.89 14.83
N TRP A 216 2.78 -1.90 13.93
CA TRP A 216 3.93 -2.74 13.66
C TRP A 216 5.06 -1.96 13.00
N LEU A 217 4.75 -1.05 12.07
CA LEU A 217 5.75 -0.18 11.46
C LEU A 217 6.47 0.68 12.50
N TRP A 218 5.73 1.27 13.42
CA TRP A 218 6.33 2.02 14.52
C TRP A 218 7.26 1.14 15.38
N ALA A 219 6.81 -0.04 15.77
CA ALA A 219 7.63 -0.96 16.58
C ALA A 219 8.91 -1.38 15.84
N LEU A 220 8.83 -1.68 14.54
CA LEU A 220 9.99 -2.04 13.72
C LEU A 220 11.01 -0.89 13.62
N GLY A 221 10.55 0.33 13.43
CA GLY A 221 11.43 1.51 13.38
C GLY A 221 12.09 1.80 14.74
N ALA A 222 11.35 1.65 15.84
CA ALA A 222 11.90 1.80 17.19
C ALA A 222 12.97 0.74 17.47
N MET A 223 12.68 -0.54 17.18
CA MET A 223 13.65 -1.63 17.33
C MET A 223 14.92 -1.46 16.48
N CYS A 224 14.76 -0.92 15.25
CA CYS A 224 15.90 -0.66 14.39
C CYS A 224 16.86 0.36 15.01
N ARG A 225 16.35 1.42 15.63
CA ARG A 225 17.16 2.44 16.32
C ARG A 225 17.86 1.93 17.57
N GLU A 226 17.23 1.03 18.31
CA GLU A 226 17.85 0.43 19.50
C GLU A 226 18.97 -0.56 19.14
N ALA A 227 18.97 -1.09 17.92
CA ALA A 227 19.95 -2.06 17.42
C ALA A 227 21.12 -1.41 16.66
N THR A 228 21.07 -0.11 16.37
CA THR A 228 22.09 0.70 15.69
C THR A 228 22.87 1.55 16.67
#